data_981ad7b7a8ec0825bcc762957bb8e8ab
#
_entry.id   981ad7b7a8ec0825bcc762957bb8e8ab
#
_cell.length_a   1.000
_cell.length_b   1.000
_cell.length_c   1.000
_cell.angle_alpha   90.00
_cell.angle_beta   90.00
_cell.angle_gamma   90.00
#
_symmetry.space_group_name_H-M   'P 1'
#
loop_
_entity.id
_entity.type
_entity.pdbx_description
1 polymer ?
#
loop_
_entity_poly.entity_id
_entity_poly.type
_entity_poly.pdbx_seq_one_letter_code
_entity_poly.pdbx_strand_id
1 'polypeptide(L)'
;MKKINLVCFVLFFIIINSSILTAQKTISFFAKDGILITADLYLINDSLPYMILCHQSGSSRGEYLETAERFAKFGYNCIALDARSGGEINKIRNETAYNAKSKGRPTQFIDAEQDIKAAIDYAFDLNQKKVVLVGSSYSASLVMKVAKNNGNVKGVIAFSPGEYFGKGYSLKDTIADLTKPLFVTSSKKEAPQVSELIKGVKSPKKQQFTPSKEGEHGSKALWKTNPDRQEYWMALMMFMLTLK
;
A
#
# COMPACT_ATOMS: atom_id res chain seq x y z
N MET A 1 31.02 -64.29 -19.72
CA MET A 1 31.02 -62.81 -19.79
C MET A 1 29.59 -62.32 -19.66
N LYS A 2 29.19 -61.85 -18.47
CA LYS A 2 27.82 -61.33 -18.22
C LYS A 2 27.83 -59.81 -18.49
N LYS A 3 26.99 -59.36 -19.44
CA LYS A 3 26.76 -57.91 -19.70
C LYS A 3 25.89 -57.34 -18.60
N ILE A 4 26.41 -56.37 -17.87
CA ILE A 4 25.66 -55.57 -16.90
C ILE A 4 25.02 -54.43 -17.67
N ASN A 5 23.69 -54.45 -17.77
CA ASN A 5 22.91 -53.34 -18.31
C ASN A 5 22.76 -52.26 -17.23
N LEU A 6 23.44 -51.13 -17.41
CA LEU A 6 23.29 -49.93 -16.57
C LEU A 6 22.03 -49.16 -17.01
N VAL A 7 20.94 -49.27 -16.24
CA VAL A 7 19.73 -48.48 -16.44
C VAL A 7 19.92 -47.14 -15.73
N CYS A 8 20.17 -46.08 -16.50
CA CYS A 8 20.18 -44.72 -15.98
C CYS A 8 18.75 -44.25 -15.68
N PHE A 9 18.40 -44.14 -14.39
CA PHE A 9 17.18 -43.51 -13.92
C PHE A 9 17.38 -41.99 -13.98
N VAL A 10 16.83 -41.31 -15.00
CA VAL A 10 16.77 -39.87 -15.07
C VAL A 10 15.54 -39.41 -14.24
N LEU A 11 15.80 -38.97 -13.01
CA LEU A 11 14.77 -38.27 -12.17
C LEU A 11 14.50 -36.90 -12.77
N PHE A 12 13.39 -36.78 -13.48
CA PHE A 12 12.86 -35.50 -13.96
C PHE A 12 12.23 -34.75 -12.76
N PHE A 13 12.96 -33.82 -12.17
CA PHE A 13 12.41 -32.90 -11.17
C PHE A 13 11.46 -31.93 -11.88
N ILE A 14 10.16 -32.22 -11.88
CA ILE A 14 9.13 -31.28 -12.29
C ILE A 14 9.03 -30.20 -11.20
N ILE A 15 9.69 -29.07 -11.42
CA ILE A 15 9.47 -27.87 -10.63
C ILE A 15 8.07 -27.36 -10.98
N ILE A 16 7.09 -27.74 -10.16
CA ILE A 16 5.74 -27.16 -10.23
C ILE A 16 5.88 -25.70 -9.76
N ASN A 17 6.02 -24.79 -10.70
CA ASN A 17 5.81 -23.37 -10.44
C ASN A 17 4.32 -23.18 -10.07
N SER A 18 4.00 -23.30 -8.80
CA SER A 18 2.70 -22.92 -8.27
C SER A 18 2.54 -21.42 -8.46
N SER A 19 1.95 -21.02 -9.56
CA SER A 19 1.44 -19.64 -9.69
C SER A 19 0.44 -19.44 -8.55
N ILE A 20 0.77 -18.57 -7.61
CA ILE A 20 -0.19 -18.16 -6.56
C ILE A 20 -1.31 -17.43 -7.31
N LEU A 21 -2.43 -18.14 -7.50
CA LEU A 21 -3.62 -17.55 -8.11
C LEU A 21 -4.26 -16.63 -7.08
N THR A 22 -4.11 -15.33 -7.26
CA THR A 22 -4.76 -14.32 -6.44
C THR A 22 -6.16 -14.12 -6.98
N ALA A 23 -7.19 -14.46 -6.19
CA ALA A 23 -8.56 -14.13 -6.55
C ALA A 23 -8.78 -12.62 -6.31
N GLN A 24 -9.04 -11.87 -7.39
CA GLN A 24 -9.47 -10.47 -7.30
C GLN A 24 -10.99 -10.41 -7.21
N LYS A 25 -11.52 -9.73 -6.19
CA LYS A 25 -12.95 -9.51 -5.97
C LYS A 25 -13.20 -8.08 -5.52
N THR A 26 -14.16 -7.40 -6.14
CA THR A 26 -14.63 -6.10 -5.61
C THR A 26 -15.52 -6.34 -4.38
N ILE A 27 -15.21 -5.62 -3.31
CA ILE A 27 -15.91 -5.65 -2.01
C ILE A 27 -16.39 -4.27 -1.63
N SER A 28 -17.32 -4.20 -0.68
CA SER A 28 -17.80 -2.92 -0.12
C SER A 28 -18.03 -3.06 1.39
N PHE A 29 -17.81 -1.97 2.10
CA PHE A 29 -18.06 -1.84 3.53
C PHE A 29 -18.36 -0.37 3.88
N PHE A 30 -18.93 -0.09 5.05
CA PHE A 30 -19.29 1.27 5.42
C PHE A 30 -18.20 1.93 6.28
N ALA A 31 -17.90 3.19 5.98
CA ALA A 31 -17.23 4.07 6.93
C ALA A 31 -18.18 4.52 8.05
N LYS A 32 -17.63 4.94 9.20
CA LYS A 32 -18.43 5.36 10.37
C LYS A 32 -19.38 6.51 10.09
N ASP A 33 -19.08 7.33 9.09
CA ASP A 33 -19.94 8.43 8.64
C ASP A 33 -21.01 8.02 7.61
N GLY A 34 -21.17 6.70 7.36
CA GLY A 34 -22.20 6.12 6.50
C GLY A 34 -21.89 6.16 5.01
N ILE A 35 -20.64 6.46 4.62
CA ILE A 35 -20.20 6.34 3.21
C ILE A 35 -19.88 4.88 2.90
N LEU A 36 -20.45 4.37 1.79
CA LEU A 36 -20.11 3.06 1.26
C LEU A 36 -18.75 3.14 0.56
N ILE A 37 -17.79 2.40 1.07
CA ILE A 37 -16.44 2.30 0.54
C ILE A 37 -16.38 1.11 -0.41
N THR A 38 -15.81 1.31 -1.58
CA THR A 38 -15.52 0.26 -2.56
C THR A 38 -14.03 -0.04 -2.57
N ALA A 39 -13.67 -1.30 -2.67
CA ALA A 39 -12.27 -1.73 -2.74
C ALA A 39 -12.14 -3.03 -3.55
N ASP A 40 -10.94 -3.29 -4.08
CA ASP A 40 -10.60 -4.58 -4.68
C ASP A 40 -9.78 -5.40 -3.68
N LEU A 41 -10.28 -6.57 -3.36
CA LEU A 41 -9.63 -7.58 -2.51
C LEU A 41 -8.80 -8.53 -3.38
N TYR A 42 -7.52 -8.65 -3.09
CA TYR A 42 -6.60 -9.64 -3.65
C TYR A 42 -6.29 -10.66 -2.56
N LEU A 43 -7.01 -11.78 -2.61
CA LEU A 43 -6.97 -12.81 -1.57
C LEU A 43 -6.04 -13.95 -2.00
N ILE A 44 -5.05 -14.28 -1.17
CA ILE A 44 -4.20 -15.47 -1.31
C ILE A 44 -4.66 -16.56 -0.33
N ASN A 45 -4.84 -16.18 0.94
CA ASN A 45 -5.20 -17.10 2.01
C ASN A 45 -5.79 -16.31 3.19
N ASP A 46 -6.91 -16.77 3.73
CA ASP A 46 -7.63 -16.09 4.83
C ASP A 46 -6.78 -15.92 6.10
N SER A 47 -5.78 -16.77 6.30
CA SER A 47 -4.88 -16.67 7.44
C SER A 47 -3.80 -15.60 7.32
N LEU A 48 -3.58 -14.99 6.15
CA LEU A 48 -2.56 -13.95 5.96
C LEU A 48 -3.05 -12.57 6.45
N PRO A 49 -2.15 -11.72 6.99
CA PRO A 49 -2.48 -10.34 7.32
C PRO A 49 -2.77 -9.53 6.05
N TYR A 50 -3.39 -8.35 6.21
CA TYR A 50 -3.75 -7.49 5.10
C TYR A 50 -2.81 -6.30 4.92
N MET A 51 -2.59 -5.90 3.66
CA MET A 51 -2.11 -4.59 3.26
C MET A 51 -3.27 -3.75 2.74
N ILE A 52 -3.41 -2.53 3.23
CA ILE A 52 -4.38 -1.56 2.73
C ILE A 52 -3.63 -0.62 1.78
N LEU A 53 -4.04 -0.60 0.50
CA LEU A 53 -3.39 0.17 -0.57
C LEU A 53 -4.24 1.40 -0.89
N CYS A 54 -3.72 2.60 -0.59
CA CYS A 54 -4.43 3.88 -0.70
C CYS A 54 -3.84 4.72 -1.83
N HIS A 55 -4.63 5.02 -2.85
CA HIS A 55 -4.24 5.71 -4.07
C HIS A 55 -3.94 7.22 -3.87
N GLN A 56 -3.28 7.84 -4.85
CA GLN A 56 -3.02 9.28 -4.89
C GLN A 56 -4.27 10.09 -5.32
N SER A 57 -4.14 11.41 -5.27
CA SER A 57 -5.18 12.36 -5.72
C SER A 57 -5.62 12.07 -7.17
N GLY A 58 -6.93 12.21 -7.43
CA GLY A 58 -7.51 12.02 -8.76
C GLY A 58 -7.50 10.58 -9.27
N SER A 59 -7.08 9.62 -8.44
CA SER A 59 -6.93 8.20 -8.78
C SER A 59 -8.04 7.35 -8.16
N SER A 60 -7.95 6.03 -8.30
CA SER A 60 -8.86 5.04 -7.74
C SER A 60 -8.08 3.79 -7.33
N ARG A 61 -8.77 2.75 -6.85
CA ARG A 61 -8.19 1.41 -6.62
C ARG A 61 -7.47 0.86 -7.85
N GLY A 62 -7.80 1.36 -9.05
CA GLY A 62 -7.12 1.04 -10.31
C GLY A 62 -5.62 1.41 -10.34
N GLU A 63 -5.12 2.24 -9.42
CA GLU A 63 -3.69 2.54 -9.29
C GLU A 63 -2.87 1.29 -8.97
N TYR A 64 -3.48 0.29 -8.34
CA TYR A 64 -2.81 -0.91 -7.86
C TYR A 64 -3.03 -2.17 -8.70
N LEU A 65 -3.70 -2.09 -9.86
CA LEU A 65 -4.00 -3.24 -10.72
C LEU A 65 -2.77 -4.11 -11.03
N GLU A 66 -1.63 -3.49 -11.35
CA GLU A 66 -0.42 -4.24 -11.70
C GLU A 66 0.51 -4.50 -10.52
N THR A 67 0.28 -3.85 -9.37
CA THR A 67 1.21 -3.89 -8.24
C THR A 67 0.67 -4.67 -7.04
N ALA A 68 -0.66 -4.79 -6.89
CA ALA A 68 -1.28 -5.48 -5.77
C ALA A 68 -0.86 -6.95 -5.66
N GLU A 69 -0.81 -7.67 -6.78
CA GLU A 69 -0.34 -9.07 -6.79
C GLU A 69 1.13 -9.20 -6.37
N ARG A 70 1.96 -8.21 -6.69
CA ARG A 70 3.36 -8.20 -6.27
C ARG A 70 3.51 -7.89 -4.79
N PHE A 71 2.68 -6.99 -4.23
CA PHE A 71 2.57 -6.79 -2.78
C PHE A 71 2.11 -8.07 -2.08
N ALA A 72 1.15 -8.79 -2.67
CA ALA A 72 0.65 -10.04 -2.13
C ALA A 72 1.75 -11.11 -1.98
N LYS A 73 2.75 -11.15 -2.87
CA LYS A 73 3.92 -12.05 -2.77
C LYS A 73 4.79 -11.82 -1.52
N PHE A 74 4.62 -10.71 -0.82
CA PHE A 74 5.27 -10.51 0.49
C PHE A 74 4.61 -11.28 1.64
N GLY A 75 3.55 -12.04 1.37
CA GLY A 75 2.83 -12.83 2.36
C GLY A 75 1.68 -12.07 3.02
N TYR A 76 1.00 -11.23 2.25
CA TYR A 76 -0.18 -10.46 2.67
C TYR A 76 -1.32 -10.63 1.66
N ASN A 77 -2.56 -10.58 2.15
CA ASN A 77 -3.68 -10.22 1.30
C ASN A 77 -3.66 -8.71 1.06
N CYS A 78 -4.22 -8.22 -0.06
CA CYS A 78 -4.25 -6.78 -0.33
C CYS A 78 -5.69 -6.28 -0.50
N ILE A 79 -5.97 -5.10 0.04
CA ILE A 79 -7.22 -4.36 -0.19
C ILE A 79 -6.83 -3.03 -0.83
N ALA A 80 -7.09 -2.88 -2.14
CA ALA A 80 -6.90 -1.63 -2.87
C ALA A 80 -8.16 -0.79 -2.72
N LEU A 81 -8.05 0.34 -2.00
CA LEU A 81 -9.16 1.16 -1.57
C LEU A 81 -9.50 2.25 -2.59
N ASP A 82 -10.79 2.48 -2.86
CA ASP A 82 -11.27 3.75 -3.36
C ASP A 82 -11.44 4.72 -2.18
N ALA A 83 -10.63 5.78 -2.12
CA ALA A 83 -10.80 6.84 -1.13
C ALA A 83 -11.67 7.96 -1.69
N ARG A 84 -12.51 8.62 -0.86
CA ARG A 84 -13.49 9.64 -1.27
C ARG A 84 -12.93 10.85 -2.01
N SER A 85 -11.63 11.11 -1.93
CA SER A 85 -10.93 12.20 -2.63
C SER A 85 -10.26 11.77 -3.94
N GLY A 86 -10.81 10.75 -4.59
CA GLY A 86 -10.29 10.18 -5.83
C GLY A 86 -11.06 10.56 -7.10
N GLY A 87 -10.70 9.88 -8.20
CA GLY A 87 -11.26 10.07 -9.53
C GLY A 87 -11.26 8.76 -10.34
N GLU A 88 -10.52 8.72 -11.45
CA GLU A 88 -10.42 7.55 -12.32
C GLU A 88 -8.97 7.32 -12.74
N ILE A 89 -8.55 6.06 -12.81
CA ILE A 89 -7.30 5.65 -13.41
C ILE A 89 -7.42 4.22 -13.97
N ASN A 90 -6.70 3.91 -15.04
CA ASN A 90 -6.70 2.60 -15.68
C ASN A 90 -8.13 2.11 -16.01
N LYS A 91 -9.03 3.02 -16.42
CA LYS A 91 -10.45 2.78 -16.73
C LYS A 91 -11.26 2.26 -15.53
N ILE A 92 -10.78 2.47 -14.31
CA ILE A 92 -11.50 2.17 -13.08
C ILE A 92 -11.89 3.46 -12.41
N ARG A 93 -13.19 3.74 -12.38
CA ARG A 93 -13.77 4.88 -11.68
C ARG A 93 -13.73 4.65 -10.16
N ASN A 94 -13.53 5.73 -9.42
CA ASN A 94 -13.61 5.72 -7.97
C ASN A 94 -15.07 5.78 -7.51
N GLU A 95 -15.61 4.63 -7.09
CA GLU A 95 -17.01 4.51 -6.69
C GLU A 95 -17.28 5.19 -5.34
N THR A 96 -16.32 5.16 -4.41
CA THR A 96 -16.46 5.83 -3.11
C THR A 96 -16.53 7.35 -3.27
N ALA A 97 -15.70 7.96 -4.12
CA ALA A 97 -15.76 9.39 -4.40
C ALA A 97 -17.09 9.80 -5.04
N TYR A 98 -17.58 8.99 -5.98
CA TYR A 98 -18.91 9.21 -6.58
C TYR A 98 -20.02 9.14 -5.52
N ASN A 99 -19.99 8.13 -4.66
CA ASN A 99 -20.97 7.91 -3.60
C ASN A 99 -20.95 9.05 -2.55
N ALA A 100 -19.76 9.48 -2.14
CA ALA A 100 -19.61 10.60 -1.21
C ALA A 100 -20.16 11.90 -1.80
N LYS A 101 -19.82 12.24 -3.05
CA LYS A 101 -20.32 13.42 -3.77
C LYS A 101 -21.84 13.40 -3.94
N SER A 102 -22.42 12.27 -4.33
CA SER A 102 -23.87 12.13 -4.53
C SER A 102 -24.67 12.33 -3.23
N LYS A 103 -24.04 12.06 -2.08
CA LYS A 103 -24.60 12.27 -0.74
C LYS A 103 -24.24 13.64 -0.11
N GLY A 104 -23.60 14.53 -0.88
CA GLY A 104 -23.16 15.84 -0.37
C GLY A 104 -22.14 15.77 0.77
N ARG A 105 -21.36 14.68 0.83
CA ARG A 105 -20.33 14.50 1.87
C ARG A 105 -19.01 15.13 1.46
N PRO A 106 -18.22 15.64 2.42
CA PRO A 106 -16.92 16.23 2.13
C PRO A 106 -15.98 15.20 1.47
N THR A 107 -15.17 15.67 0.51
CA THR A 107 -14.23 14.84 -0.27
C THR A 107 -12.83 15.45 -0.34
N GLN A 108 -12.45 16.28 0.63
CA GLN A 108 -11.08 16.79 0.73
C GLN A 108 -10.12 15.65 1.13
N PHE A 109 -8.83 15.86 0.98
CA PHE A 109 -7.82 14.84 1.29
C PHE A 109 -7.91 14.33 2.73
N ILE A 110 -8.14 15.23 3.68
CA ILE A 110 -8.25 14.86 5.10
C ILE A 110 -9.50 14.02 5.39
N ASP A 111 -10.58 14.17 4.63
CA ASP A 111 -11.83 13.43 4.86
C ASP A 111 -11.68 11.94 4.55
N ALA A 112 -10.75 11.56 3.66
CA ALA A 112 -10.43 10.17 3.34
C ALA A 112 -9.81 9.39 4.52
N GLU A 113 -9.51 10.05 5.63
CA GLU A 113 -9.10 9.37 6.87
C GLU A 113 -10.16 8.36 7.34
N GLN A 114 -11.45 8.69 7.18
CA GLN A 114 -12.55 7.80 7.57
C GLN A 114 -12.57 6.52 6.73
N ASP A 115 -12.22 6.63 5.44
CA ASP A 115 -12.20 5.49 4.52
C ASP A 115 -11.06 4.52 4.87
N ILE A 116 -9.87 5.08 5.18
CA ILE A 116 -8.71 4.28 5.59
C ILE A 116 -8.99 3.57 6.93
N LYS A 117 -9.58 4.26 7.89
CA LYS A 117 -9.98 3.66 9.19
C LYS A 117 -10.98 2.53 9.00
N ALA A 118 -11.99 2.72 8.14
CA ALA A 118 -12.97 1.68 7.84
C ALA A 118 -12.30 0.44 7.19
N ALA A 119 -11.35 0.65 6.28
CA ALA A 119 -10.60 -0.46 5.67
C ALA A 119 -9.74 -1.22 6.68
N ILE A 120 -9.14 -0.51 7.67
CA ILE A 120 -8.38 -1.15 8.75
C ILE A 120 -9.31 -2.00 9.62
N ASP A 121 -10.46 -1.43 10.04
CA ASP A 121 -11.44 -2.12 10.88
C ASP A 121 -11.96 -3.37 10.14
N TYR A 122 -12.37 -3.23 8.88
CA TYR A 122 -12.83 -4.34 8.03
C TYR A 122 -11.77 -5.46 7.92
N ALA A 123 -10.52 -5.10 7.61
CA ALA A 123 -9.45 -6.10 7.45
C ALA A 123 -9.10 -6.80 8.77
N PHE A 124 -9.12 -6.04 9.88
CA PHE A 124 -8.86 -6.59 11.21
C PHE A 124 -9.97 -7.56 11.65
N ASP A 125 -11.23 -7.23 11.38
CA ASP A 125 -12.37 -8.09 11.72
C ASP A 125 -12.35 -9.45 10.99
N LEU A 126 -11.74 -9.51 9.80
CA LEU A 126 -11.63 -10.75 9.03
C LEU A 126 -10.72 -11.80 9.70
N ASN A 127 -9.61 -11.41 10.34
CA ASN A 127 -8.67 -12.39 10.90
C ASN A 127 -7.90 -11.93 12.16
N GLN A 128 -8.26 -10.81 12.75
CA GLN A 128 -7.67 -10.23 13.96
C GLN A 128 -6.15 -9.97 13.87
N LYS A 129 -5.63 -9.78 12.65
CA LYS A 129 -4.22 -9.48 12.42
C LYS A 129 -4.01 -8.01 12.10
N LYS A 130 -2.92 -7.44 12.64
CA LYS A 130 -2.54 -6.06 12.34
C LYS A 130 -2.20 -5.89 10.87
N VAL A 131 -2.67 -4.78 10.29
CA VAL A 131 -2.49 -4.46 8.86
C VAL A 131 -1.20 -3.65 8.62
N VAL A 132 -0.72 -3.66 7.38
CA VAL A 132 0.28 -2.73 6.87
C VAL A 132 -0.43 -1.71 5.98
N LEU A 133 -0.18 -0.42 6.20
CA LEU A 133 -0.73 0.65 5.36
C LEU A 133 0.26 1.05 4.28
N VAL A 134 -0.24 1.16 3.04
CA VAL A 134 0.50 1.67 1.88
C VAL A 134 -0.23 2.88 1.35
N GLY A 135 0.44 4.02 1.28
CA GLY A 135 -0.16 5.26 0.78
C GLY A 135 0.66 5.89 -0.35
N SER A 136 -0.03 6.55 -1.27
CA SER A 136 0.50 7.25 -2.42
C SER A 136 0.15 8.74 -2.35
N SER A 137 1.14 9.66 -2.40
CA SER A 137 0.95 11.10 -2.38
C SER A 137 0.22 11.58 -1.11
N TYR A 138 -0.92 12.27 -1.22
CA TYR A 138 -1.70 12.71 -0.06
C TYR A 138 -2.10 11.52 0.86
N SER A 139 -2.41 10.37 0.28
CA SER A 139 -2.70 9.17 1.06
C SER A 139 -1.48 8.65 1.82
N ALA A 140 -0.25 8.87 1.33
CA ALA A 140 0.97 8.56 2.08
C ALA A 140 1.04 9.37 3.38
N SER A 141 0.70 10.65 3.31
CA SER A 141 0.60 11.52 4.48
C SER A 141 -0.50 11.06 5.44
N LEU A 142 -1.64 10.66 4.88
CA LEU A 142 -2.80 10.26 5.66
C LEU A 142 -2.59 8.92 6.38
N VAL A 143 -1.96 7.93 5.73
CA VAL A 143 -1.65 6.64 6.38
C VAL A 143 -0.65 6.80 7.53
N MET A 144 0.31 7.73 7.43
CA MET A 144 1.23 8.05 8.54
C MET A 144 0.46 8.63 9.73
N LYS A 145 -0.45 9.59 9.48
CA LYS A 145 -1.33 10.19 10.49
C LYS A 145 -2.20 9.13 11.18
N VAL A 146 -2.88 8.29 10.40
CA VAL A 146 -3.78 7.24 10.92
C VAL A 146 -3.01 6.20 11.72
N ALA A 147 -1.84 5.78 11.24
CA ALA A 147 -1.03 4.75 11.89
C ALA A 147 -0.55 5.14 13.29
N LYS A 148 -0.28 6.44 13.53
CA LYS A 148 0.24 6.95 14.80
C LYS A 148 -0.55 6.44 16.00
N ASN A 149 -1.88 6.53 15.96
CA ASN A 149 -2.76 6.24 17.07
C ASN A 149 -3.63 4.98 16.85
N ASN A 150 -3.31 4.15 15.84
CA ASN A 150 -4.11 2.96 15.55
C ASN A 150 -3.36 1.68 15.94
N GLY A 151 -3.86 0.98 16.98
CA GLY A 151 -3.29 -0.28 17.50
C GLY A 151 -3.26 -1.42 16.49
N ASN A 152 -4.17 -1.41 15.51
CA ASN A 152 -4.32 -2.44 14.48
C ASN A 152 -3.36 -2.27 13.30
N VAL A 153 -2.53 -1.20 13.30
CA VAL A 153 -1.50 -0.99 12.27
C VAL A 153 -0.15 -1.53 12.75
N LYS A 154 0.48 -2.37 11.93
CA LYS A 154 1.80 -2.96 12.15
C LYS A 154 2.94 -2.08 11.63
N GLY A 155 2.74 -1.45 10.46
CA GLY A 155 3.75 -0.64 9.79
C GLY A 155 3.17 0.18 8.65
N VAL A 156 3.96 1.12 8.14
CA VAL A 156 3.58 2.09 7.11
C VAL A 156 4.59 2.11 5.97
N ILE A 157 4.07 2.17 4.75
CA ILE A 157 4.80 2.38 3.50
C ILE A 157 4.22 3.63 2.85
N ALA A 158 5.02 4.68 2.71
CA ALA A 158 4.60 6.00 2.27
C ALA A 158 5.38 6.43 1.00
N PHE A 159 4.67 6.56 -0.12
CA PHE A 159 5.22 7.03 -1.40
C PHE A 159 4.90 8.51 -1.59
N SER A 160 5.91 9.37 -1.63
CA SER A 160 5.80 10.82 -1.82
C SER A 160 4.88 11.52 -0.82
N PRO A 161 5.05 11.33 0.52
CA PRO A 161 4.29 12.09 1.49
C PRO A 161 4.67 13.58 1.48
N GLY A 162 3.73 14.44 1.88
CA GLY A 162 3.93 15.90 1.93
C GLY A 162 2.87 16.60 2.80
N GLU A 163 2.96 17.92 2.90
CA GLU A 163 2.02 18.78 3.61
C GLU A 163 0.79 19.10 2.73
N TYR A 164 -0.14 18.14 2.62
CA TYR A 164 -1.28 18.22 1.67
C TYR A 164 -2.60 18.69 2.30
N PHE A 165 -2.66 18.95 3.62
CA PHE A 165 -3.94 19.15 4.32
C PHE A 165 -4.32 20.61 4.55
N GLY A 166 -3.66 21.55 3.86
CA GLY A 166 -4.00 22.97 3.86
C GLY A 166 -3.29 23.79 4.93
N LYS A 167 -3.54 25.11 4.91
CA LYS A 167 -2.92 26.06 5.84
C LYS A 167 -3.35 25.77 7.28
N GLY A 168 -2.40 25.81 8.22
CA GLY A 168 -2.66 25.59 9.64
C GLY A 168 -2.60 24.13 10.08
N TYR A 169 -2.38 23.17 9.17
CA TYR A 169 -2.11 21.80 9.50
C TYR A 169 -0.63 21.47 9.23
N SER A 170 0.05 20.89 10.21
CA SER A 170 1.44 20.40 10.08
C SER A 170 1.43 18.87 10.19
N LEU A 171 1.67 18.19 9.07
CA LEU A 171 1.88 16.74 9.09
C LEU A 171 3.16 16.41 9.85
N LYS A 172 4.23 17.18 9.63
CA LYS A 172 5.52 17.01 10.32
C LYS A 172 5.35 16.93 11.84
N ASP A 173 4.59 17.85 12.43
CA ASP A 173 4.34 17.86 13.87
C ASP A 173 3.40 16.73 14.28
N THR A 174 2.41 16.44 13.47
CA THR A 174 1.43 15.38 13.71
C THR A 174 2.10 14.00 13.81
N ILE A 175 3.12 13.71 12.97
CA ILE A 175 3.77 12.40 12.91
C ILE A 175 5.05 12.30 13.74
N ALA A 176 5.46 13.36 14.44
CA ALA A 176 6.74 13.40 15.15
C ALA A 176 6.90 12.24 16.16
N ASP A 177 5.83 11.83 16.81
CA ASP A 177 5.80 10.72 17.78
C ASP A 177 5.29 9.39 17.19
N LEU A 178 5.27 9.24 15.85
CA LEU A 178 5.00 7.96 15.20
C LEU A 178 6.14 6.97 15.52
N THR A 179 5.79 5.86 16.17
CA THR A 179 6.74 4.82 16.61
C THR A 179 6.69 3.55 15.76
N LYS A 180 5.70 3.42 14.87
CA LYS A 180 5.57 2.23 14.04
C LYS A 180 6.66 2.15 12.97
N PRO A 181 7.08 0.93 12.55
CA PRO A 181 7.96 0.75 11.40
C PRO A 181 7.48 1.59 10.20
N LEU A 182 8.40 2.35 9.61
CA LEU A 182 8.10 3.32 8.56
C LEU A 182 9.10 3.21 7.41
N PHE A 183 8.59 2.89 6.22
CA PHE A 183 9.29 3.04 4.96
C PHE A 183 8.75 4.26 4.21
N VAL A 184 9.66 5.13 3.77
CA VAL A 184 9.28 6.32 2.99
C VAL A 184 10.12 6.38 1.74
N THR A 185 9.50 6.72 0.61
CA THR A 185 10.19 6.95 -0.65
C THR A 185 9.47 7.99 -1.49
N SER A 186 10.12 8.48 -2.53
CA SER A 186 9.60 9.51 -3.44
C SER A 186 10.43 9.53 -4.73
N SER A 187 10.11 10.43 -5.67
CA SER A 187 11.06 10.81 -6.71
C SER A 187 12.32 11.43 -6.08
N LYS A 188 13.43 11.43 -6.83
CA LYS A 188 14.70 12.04 -6.38
C LYS A 188 14.54 13.52 -6.05
N LYS A 189 13.77 14.24 -6.85
CA LYS A 189 13.48 15.68 -6.66
C LYS A 189 12.76 15.96 -5.34
N GLU A 190 11.87 15.08 -4.90
CA GLU A 190 11.08 15.22 -3.68
C GLU A 190 11.83 14.78 -2.42
N ALA A 191 12.88 13.94 -2.57
CA ALA A 191 13.56 13.28 -1.45
C ALA A 191 14.06 14.25 -0.36
N PRO A 192 14.60 15.46 -0.63
CA PRO A 192 15.01 16.39 0.41
C PRO A 192 13.84 16.89 1.28
N GLN A 193 12.68 17.20 0.64
CA GLN A 193 11.48 17.66 1.36
C GLN A 193 10.89 16.53 2.20
N VAL A 194 10.88 15.31 1.66
CA VAL A 194 10.43 14.11 2.39
C VAL A 194 11.35 13.83 3.58
N SER A 195 12.68 13.99 3.44
CA SER A 195 13.64 13.85 4.53
C SER A 195 13.37 14.83 5.67
N GLU A 196 13.10 16.10 5.34
CA GLU A 196 12.77 17.11 6.33
C GLU A 196 11.44 16.84 7.02
N LEU A 197 10.42 16.36 6.27
CA LEU A 197 9.12 15.98 6.80
C LEU A 197 9.23 14.91 7.89
N ILE A 198 10.02 13.87 7.65
CA ILE A 198 10.13 12.72 8.58
C ILE A 198 11.25 12.85 9.60
N LYS A 199 11.98 13.96 9.64
CA LYS A 199 13.16 14.14 10.49
C LYS A 199 12.86 13.88 11.96
N GLY A 200 11.74 14.39 12.46
CA GLY A 200 11.30 14.25 13.85
C GLY A 200 10.64 12.92 14.20
N VAL A 201 10.37 12.04 13.23
CA VAL A 201 9.69 10.76 13.46
C VAL A 201 10.52 9.83 14.33
N LYS A 202 9.92 9.35 15.43
CA LYS A 202 10.59 8.53 16.47
C LYS A 202 10.59 7.02 16.18
N SER A 203 10.16 6.58 15.00
CA SER A 203 10.15 5.15 14.66
C SER A 203 11.57 4.56 14.75
N PRO A 204 11.79 3.48 15.52
CA PRO A 204 13.08 2.80 15.60
C PRO A 204 13.44 2.07 14.29
N LYS A 205 12.44 1.80 13.43
CA LYS A 205 12.60 1.19 12.11
C LYS A 205 12.14 2.16 11.03
N LYS A 206 12.76 3.35 10.98
CA LYS A 206 12.52 4.37 9.95
C LYS A 206 13.54 4.23 8.83
N GLN A 207 13.06 4.03 7.61
CA GLN A 207 13.88 3.92 6.40
C GLN A 207 13.36 4.88 5.34
N GLN A 208 14.21 5.74 4.80
CA GLN A 208 13.96 6.50 3.58
C GLN A 208 14.77 5.89 2.44
N PHE A 209 14.10 5.63 1.31
CA PHE A 209 14.75 5.24 0.06
C PHE A 209 14.66 6.38 -0.96
N THR A 210 15.76 6.68 -1.63
CA THR A 210 15.84 7.63 -2.75
C THR A 210 16.39 6.90 -3.97
N PRO A 211 15.71 6.96 -5.15
CA PRO A 211 16.18 6.30 -6.36
C PRO A 211 17.51 6.90 -6.84
N SER A 212 18.30 6.11 -7.56
CA SER A 212 19.58 6.55 -8.14
C SER A 212 19.39 7.59 -9.25
N LYS A 213 18.29 7.48 -10.02
CA LYS A 213 17.88 8.39 -11.08
C LYS A 213 16.69 9.25 -10.64
N GLU A 214 15.91 9.76 -11.60
CA GLU A 214 14.78 10.67 -11.32
C GLU A 214 13.67 10.02 -10.49
N GLY A 215 13.35 8.74 -10.76
CA GLY A 215 12.24 8.05 -10.13
C GLY A 215 10.88 8.62 -10.54
N GLU A 216 9.84 8.32 -9.74
CA GLU A 216 8.46 8.71 -10.04
C GLU A 216 7.73 9.11 -8.76
N HIS A 217 6.75 10.01 -8.89
CA HIS A 217 5.89 10.45 -7.80
C HIS A 217 4.86 9.37 -7.40
N GLY A 218 4.68 9.19 -6.10
CA GLY A 218 3.68 8.27 -5.57
C GLY A 218 3.98 6.79 -5.85
N SER A 219 2.98 5.95 -5.71
CA SER A 219 3.12 4.49 -5.93
C SER A 219 3.30 4.09 -7.39
N LYS A 220 3.13 5.03 -8.35
CA LYS A 220 3.51 4.85 -9.75
C LYS A 220 5.00 4.56 -9.91
N ALA A 221 5.82 4.91 -8.92
CA ALA A 221 7.22 4.48 -8.83
C ALA A 221 7.41 2.96 -8.99
N LEU A 222 6.38 2.16 -8.68
CA LEU A 222 6.38 0.71 -8.79
C LEU A 222 5.89 0.17 -10.14
N TRP A 223 5.31 1.02 -11.00
CA TRP A 223 4.69 0.61 -12.26
C TRP A 223 5.72 0.17 -13.30
N LYS A 224 5.28 -0.70 -14.23
CA LYS A 224 6.12 -1.18 -15.34
C LYS A 224 6.64 -0.06 -16.23
N THR A 225 5.92 1.05 -16.30
CA THR A 225 6.30 2.24 -17.05
C THR A 225 7.47 3.02 -16.45
N ASN A 226 7.73 2.87 -15.13
CA ASN A 226 8.90 3.47 -14.50
C ASN A 226 10.14 2.59 -14.71
N PRO A 227 11.20 3.08 -15.40
CA PRO A 227 12.42 2.32 -15.63
C PRO A 227 13.16 1.99 -14.33
N ASP A 228 13.02 2.83 -13.30
CA ASP A 228 13.71 2.69 -12.02
C ASP A 228 12.95 1.82 -11.01
N ARG A 229 11.79 1.26 -11.38
CA ARG A 229 10.90 0.51 -10.49
C ARG A 229 11.57 -0.61 -9.70
N GLN A 230 12.62 -1.24 -10.23
CA GLN A 230 13.27 -2.36 -9.57
C GLN A 230 14.04 -1.92 -8.31
N GLU A 231 14.60 -0.71 -8.30
CA GLU A 231 15.26 -0.15 -7.12
C GLU A 231 14.23 0.03 -5.97
N TYR A 232 13.04 0.57 -6.28
CA TYR A 232 11.96 0.72 -5.32
C TYR A 232 11.47 -0.62 -4.78
N TRP A 233 11.26 -1.61 -5.67
CA TRP A 233 10.83 -2.95 -5.25
C TRP A 233 11.87 -3.65 -4.37
N MET A 234 13.16 -3.47 -4.64
CA MET A 234 14.24 -4.05 -3.84
C MET A 234 14.29 -3.41 -2.45
N ALA A 235 14.27 -2.07 -2.38
CA ALA A 235 14.26 -1.34 -1.12
C ALA A 235 13.03 -1.70 -0.27
N LEU A 236 11.86 -1.79 -0.90
CA LEU A 236 10.63 -2.20 -0.26
C LEU A 236 10.70 -3.64 0.27
N MET A 237 11.24 -4.58 -0.50
CA MET A 237 11.43 -5.97 -0.08
C MET A 237 12.31 -6.05 1.19
N MET A 238 13.42 -5.30 1.22
CA MET A 238 14.30 -5.26 2.39
C MET A 238 13.57 -4.73 3.63
N PHE A 239 12.75 -3.68 3.48
CA PHE A 239 11.92 -3.19 4.57
C PHE A 239 10.89 -4.22 5.03
N MET A 240 10.21 -4.90 4.10
CA MET A 240 9.19 -5.91 4.41
C MET A 240 9.75 -7.07 5.24
N LEU A 241 11.02 -7.44 5.05
CA LEU A 241 11.69 -8.44 5.89
C LEU A 241 11.78 -8.01 7.35
N THR A 242 11.82 -6.72 7.64
CA THR A 242 11.86 -6.19 9.03
C THR A 242 10.49 -6.24 9.73
N LEU A 243 9.41 -6.48 8.98
CA LEU A 243 8.04 -6.57 9.49
C LEU A 243 7.59 -7.99 9.85
N LYS A 244 8.41 -8.98 9.55
CA LYS A 244 8.14 -10.40 9.89
C LYS A 244 8.29 -10.72 11.37
#